data_b164cd9103e6fd4af2c75fbe68f2307d
#
_entry.id   b164cd9103e6fd4af2c75fbe68f2307d
#
_cell.length_a   1.000
_cell.length_b   1.000
_cell.length_c   1.000
_cell.angle_alpha   90.00
_cell.angle_beta   90.00
_cell.angle_gamma   90.00
#
_symmetry.space_group_name_H-M   'P 1'
#
loop_
_entity.id
_entity.type
_entity.pdbx_description
1 polymer ?
#
loop_
_entity_poly.entity_id
_entity_poly.type
_entity_poly.pdbx_seq_one_letter_code
_entity_poly.pdbx_strand_id
1 'polypeptide(L)'
;VSYSGFLSPSLRVNEDGRNGEFEMTTSSSNNTFIRNDELYILPTLTSDVIGQEGIFDRFTFNLTGCTNTNLTACGAVSNATSGTVINPVMSARISTKGKRSIRYGKVEVRAKLPRG
;
A
#
# COMPACT_ATOMS: atom_id res chain seq x y z
N VAL A 1 -3.06 -12.34 -20.90
CA VAL A 1 -4.10 -11.60 -20.20
C VAL A 1 -3.46 -10.40 -19.54
N SER A 2 -3.71 -9.23 -20.07
CA SER A 2 -3.21 -7.98 -19.52
C SER A 2 -4.05 -7.64 -18.27
N TYR A 3 -3.50 -7.86 -17.09
CA TYR A 3 -4.10 -7.38 -15.86
C TYR A 3 -3.73 -5.91 -15.67
N SER A 4 -4.47 -5.02 -16.29
CA SER A 4 -4.45 -3.62 -15.90
C SER A 4 -5.31 -3.45 -14.65
N GLY A 5 -4.82 -3.97 -13.53
CA GLY A 5 -5.44 -3.75 -12.23
C GLY A 5 -5.29 -2.26 -11.85
N PHE A 6 -6.34 -1.68 -11.30
CA PHE A 6 -6.23 -0.40 -10.64
C PHE A 6 -5.39 -0.59 -9.39
N LEU A 7 -4.18 -0.10 -9.41
CA LEU A 7 -3.42 0.09 -8.19
C LEU A 7 -4.05 1.26 -7.45
N SER A 8 -4.55 1.02 -6.27
CA SER A 8 -5.11 2.05 -5.41
C SER A 8 -4.13 2.29 -4.26
N PRO A 9 -3.15 3.18 -4.42
CA PRO A 9 -2.30 3.53 -3.31
C PRO A 9 -3.13 4.20 -2.22
N SER A 10 -3.01 3.73 -1.02
CA SER A 10 -3.58 4.36 0.15
C SER A 10 -2.59 4.33 1.30
N LEU A 11 -2.43 5.46 1.94
CA LEU A 11 -1.70 5.62 3.17
C LEU A 11 -2.71 5.77 4.30
N ARG A 12 -2.59 4.97 5.33
CA ARG A 12 -3.32 5.18 6.57
C ARG A 12 -2.31 5.56 7.63
N VAL A 13 -2.33 6.82 8.00
CA VAL A 13 -1.59 7.33 9.13
C VAL A 13 -2.34 6.98 10.40
N ASN A 14 -1.61 6.64 11.42
CA ASN A 14 -2.11 6.32 12.74
C ASN A 14 -2.78 7.56 13.37
N GLU A 15 -4.07 7.74 13.12
CA GLU A 15 -4.89 8.70 13.85
C GLU A 15 -5.62 7.94 14.96
N ASP A 16 -5.21 8.17 16.19
CA ASP A 16 -5.92 7.79 17.42
C ASP A 16 -6.20 6.29 17.63
N GLY A 17 -5.28 5.41 17.26
CA GLY A 17 -5.39 4.00 17.60
C GLY A 17 -6.59 3.26 16.99
N ARG A 18 -7.29 3.90 16.06
CA ARG A 18 -8.37 3.27 15.30
C ARG A 18 -7.88 2.96 13.88
N ASN A 19 -7.61 1.70 13.61
CA ASN A 19 -7.20 1.20 12.29
C ASN A 19 -5.88 1.78 11.76
N GLY A 20 -4.94 2.09 12.65
CA GLY A 20 -3.56 2.39 12.28
C GLY A 20 -2.88 1.14 11.75
N GLU A 21 -2.90 0.95 10.46
CA GLU A 21 -2.15 -0.12 9.82
C GLU A 21 -0.69 0.31 9.71
N PHE A 22 0.24 -0.60 10.02
CA PHE A 22 1.67 -0.35 9.81
C PHE A 22 2.07 -0.42 8.33
N GLU A 23 1.12 -0.66 7.47
CA GLU A 23 1.28 -0.82 6.04
C GLU A 23 0.71 0.38 5.28
N MET A 24 1.36 0.72 4.16
CA MET A 24 0.78 1.56 3.13
C MET A 24 0.75 0.83 1.80
N THR A 25 -0.28 1.07 1.02
CA THR A 25 -0.35 0.54 -0.34
C THR A 25 0.21 1.53 -1.33
N THR A 26 1.06 1.05 -2.24
CA THR A 26 1.72 1.86 -3.27
C THR A 26 1.37 1.37 -4.66
N SER A 27 1.66 2.17 -5.67
CA SER A 27 1.61 1.79 -7.08
C SER A 27 2.95 1.33 -7.63
N SER A 28 3.94 1.13 -6.75
CA SER A 28 5.29 0.74 -7.15
C SER A 28 5.32 -0.66 -7.78
N SER A 29 6.07 -0.80 -8.87
CA SER A 29 6.36 -2.09 -9.47
C SER A 29 7.19 -3.02 -8.59
N ASN A 30 7.77 -2.52 -7.50
CA ASN A 30 8.43 -3.33 -6.49
C ASN A 30 7.42 -4.06 -5.59
N ASN A 31 6.21 -3.53 -5.45
CA ASN A 31 5.18 -4.09 -4.59
C ASN A 31 4.14 -4.91 -5.34
N THR A 32 3.98 -4.69 -6.63
CA THR A 32 3.13 -5.53 -7.47
C THR A 32 3.67 -5.66 -8.88
N PHE A 33 3.73 -6.87 -9.36
CA PHE A 33 4.25 -7.19 -10.69
C PHE A 33 3.76 -8.57 -11.16
N ILE A 34 3.94 -8.83 -12.43
CA ILE A 34 3.67 -10.13 -13.04
C ILE A 34 5.01 -10.76 -13.42
N ARG A 35 5.19 -12.01 -13.03
CA ARG A 35 6.34 -12.84 -13.39
C ARG A 35 5.85 -14.26 -13.67
N ASN A 36 6.26 -14.83 -14.80
CA ASN A 36 5.88 -16.19 -15.21
C ASN A 36 4.36 -16.43 -15.16
N ASP A 37 3.58 -15.46 -15.66
CA ASP A 37 2.11 -15.47 -15.66
C ASP A 37 1.46 -15.50 -14.26
N GLU A 38 2.23 -15.23 -13.22
CA GLU A 38 1.75 -15.11 -11.85
C GLU A 38 1.77 -13.65 -11.38
N LEU A 39 0.72 -13.26 -10.66
CA LEU A 39 0.64 -11.95 -10.01
C LEU A 39 1.31 -12.02 -8.64
N TYR A 40 2.25 -11.11 -8.41
CA TYR A 40 2.92 -10.93 -7.13
C TYR A 40 2.43 -9.66 -6.45
N ILE A 41 2.09 -9.78 -5.19
CA ILE A 41 1.96 -8.67 -4.24
C ILE A 41 3.03 -8.91 -3.20
N LEU A 42 4.06 -8.07 -3.20
CA LEU A 42 5.27 -8.24 -2.39
C LEU A 42 5.40 -7.09 -1.39
N PRO A 43 5.26 -7.37 -0.09
CA PRO A 43 5.60 -6.39 0.94
C PRO A 43 7.10 -6.08 0.94
N THR A 44 7.43 -4.80 1.10
CA THR A 44 8.80 -4.30 1.21
C THR A 44 8.91 -3.33 2.39
N LEU A 45 10.12 -3.09 2.87
CA LEU A 45 10.34 -2.12 3.93
C LEU A 45 10.40 -0.71 3.37
N THR A 46 9.67 0.21 3.98
CA THR A 46 9.72 1.62 3.63
C THR A 46 11.11 2.21 3.90
N SER A 47 11.81 1.70 4.91
CA SER A 47 13.18 2.10 5.23
C SER A 47 14.19 1.85 4.10
N ASP A 48 13.91 0.91 3.20
CA ASP A 48 14.76 0.68 2.02
C ASP A 48 14.72 1.85 1.03
N VAL A 49 13.66 2.67 1.10
CA VAL A 49 13.46 3.83 0.23
C VAL A 49 13.88 5.14 0.92
N ILE A 50 13.47 5.34 2.16
CA ILE A 50 13.64 6.62 2.87
C ILE A 50 14.68 6.56 4.00
N GLY A 51 15.26 5.40 4.25
CA GLY A 51 16.15 5.18 5.39
C GLY A 51 15.38 4.97 6.70
N GLN A 52 16.03 4.35 7.66
CA GLN A 52 15.41 4.05 8.96
C GLN A 52 15.10 5.34 9.75
N GLU A 53 15.98 6.33 9.70
CA GLU A 53 15.77 7.62 10.36
C GLU A 53 14.52 8.32 9.84
N GLY A 54 14.27 8.26 8.52
CA GLY A 54 13.10 8.86 7.90
C GLY A 54 11.77 8.27 8.37
N ILE A 55 11.76 7.02 8.82
CA ILE A 55 10.56 6.40 9.40
C ILE A 55 10.15 7.13 10.69
N PHE A 56 11.12 7.53 11.51
CA PHE A 56 10.88 8.02 12.85
C PHE A 56 10.95 9.53 13.00
N ASP A 57 11.65 10.23 12.13
CA ASP A 57 11.82 11.69 12.26
C ASP A 57 12.11 12.41 10.94
N ARG A 58 11.61 13.65 10.85
CA ARG A 58 11.97 14.66 9.84
C ARG A 58 11.74 14.29 8.38
N PHE A 59 10.86 13.37 8.10
CA PHE A 59 10.56 12.99 6.72
C PHE A 59 9.10 13.31 6.37
N THR A 60 8.90 13.83 5.17
CA THR A 60 7.56 14.00 4.57
C THR A 60 7.44 13.03 3.40
N PHE A 61 6.52 12.09 3.53
CA PHE A 61 6.24 11.09 2.52
C PHE A 61 4.92 11.41 1.81
N ASN A 62 4.97 11.52 0.50
CA ASN A 62 3.78 11.72 -0.34
C ASN A 62 3.62 10.57 -1.31
N LEU A 63 2.43 9.98 -1.34
CA LEU A 63 2.08 8.92 -2.30
C LEU A 63 1.72 9.53 -3.66
N THR A 64 2.50 9.21 -4.66
CA THR A 64 2.21 9.57 -6.05
C THR A 64 1.01 8.77 -6.56
N GLY A 65 0.04 9.44 -7.19
CA GLY A 65 -1.14 8.78 -7.74
C GLY A 65 -2.11 8.25 -6.69
N CYS A 66 -2.09 8.82 -5.48
CA CYS A 66 -3.03 8.46 -4.42
C CYS A 66 -4.49 8.60 -4.88
N THR A 67 -5.28 7.58 -4.65
CA THR A 67 -6.69 7.52 -5.06
C THR A 67 -7.67 7.66 -3.90
N ASN A 68 -7.16 7.92 -2.68
CA ASN A 68 -8.01 8.11 -1.53
C ASN A 68 -8.75 9.46 -1.62
N THR A 69 -10.03 9.47 -1.29
CA THR A 69 -10.84 10.70 -1.21
C THR A 69 -10.44 11.58 -0.04
N ASN A 70 -9.89 11.00 1.01
CA ASN A 70 -9.30 11.75 2.10
C ASN A 70 -7.82 12.03 1.78
N LEU A 71 -7.51 13.27 1.43
CA LEU A 71 -6.15 13.67 1.03
C LEU A 71 -5.12 13.52 2.17
N THR A 72 -5.56 13.53 3.42
CA THR A 72 -4.65 13.28 4.56
C THR A 72 -4.10 11.86 4.58
N ALA A 73 -4.80 10.94 3.94
CA ALA A 73 -4.34 9.55 3.76
C ALA A 73 -3.34 9.36 2.61
N CYS A 74 -2.98 10.44 1.91
CA CYS A 74 -2.06 10.41 0.77
C CYS A 74 -0.64 10.83 1.13
N GLY A 75 -0.40 11.24 2.36
CA GLY A 75 0.91 11.65 2.85
C GLY A 75 1.08 11.42 4.34
N ALA A 76 2.31 11.37 4.78
CA ALA A 76 2.66 11.23 6.18
C ALA A 76 3.92 12.04 6.49
N VAL A 77 4.00 12.53 7.71
CA VAL A 77 5.19 13.23 8.23
C VAL A 77 5.63 12.49 9.49
N SER A 78 6.90 12.12 9.54
CA SER A 78 7.49 11.58 10.76
C SER A 78 8.04 12.70 11.65
N ASN A 79 7.80 12.57 12.94
CA ASN A 79 8.28 13.53 13.95
C ASN A 79 8.53 12.81 15.26
N ALA A 80 9.78 12.75 15.68
CA ALA A 80 10.18 12.09 16.92
C ALA A 80 9.58 12.75 18.17
N THR A 81 9.34 14.07 18.12
CA THR A 81 8.77 14.81 19.26
C THR A 81 7.30 14.45 19.48
N SER A 82 6.51 14.32 18.42
CA SER A 82 5.09 13.94 18.49
C SER A 82 4.87 12.42 18.49
N GLY A 83 5.92 11.63 18.18
CA GLY A 83 5.83 10.19 18.05
C GLY A 83 5.14 9.71 16.78
N THR A 84 4.93 10.60 15.80
CA THR A 84 4.38 10.21 14.50
C THR A 84 5.43 9.51 13.67
N VAL A 85 5.07 8.41 13.06
CA VAL A 85 5.96 7.60 12.21
C VAL A 85 5.36 7.41 10.82
N ILE A 86 6.23 7.18 9.83
CA ILE A 86 5.81 6.74 8.51
C ILE A 86 5.59 5.23 8.56
N ASN A 87 4.56 4.75 7.88
CA ASN A 87 4.23 3.33 7.81
C ASN A 87 5.45 2.51 7.36
N PRO A 88 5.95 1.57 8.18
CA PRO A 88 7.22 0.91 7.91
C PRO A 88 7.19 -0.12 6.79
N VAL A 89 6.00 -0.52 6.35
CA VAL A 89 5.81 -1.52 5.29
C VAL A 89 5.05 -0.92 4.12
N MET A 90 5.57 -1.16 2.93
CA MET A 90 4.90 -0.89 1.65
C MET A 90 4.38 -2.19 1.07
N SER A 91 3.16 -2.17 0.54
CA SER A 91 2.58 -3.30 -0.18
C SER A 91 1.72 -2.78 -1.33
N ALA A 92 0.82 -3.59 -1.86
CA ALA A 92 -0.08 -3.18 -2.93
C ALA A 92 -1.50 -3.68 -2.69
N ARG A 93 -2.45 -2.91 -3.18
CA ARG A 93 -3.86 -3.28 -3.24
C ARG A 93 -4.34 -3.17 -4.67
N ILE A 94 -4.93 -4.24 -5.19
CA ILE A 94 -5.48 -4.30 -6.55
C ILE A 94 -7.00 -4.42 -6.46
N SER A 95 -7.68 -3.67 -7.29
CA SER A 95 -9.14 -3.65 -7.35
C SER A 95 -9.61 -3.70 -8.80
N THR A 96 -10.75 -4.35 -9.02
CA THR A 96 -11.46 -4.34 -10.31
C THR A 96 -12.48 -3.21 -10.42
N LYS A 97 -12.49 -2.29 -9.46
CA LYS A 97 -13.41 -1.15 -9.43
C LYS A 97 -13.39 -0.38 -10.75
N GLY A 98 -14.55 -0.16 -11.35
CA GLY A 98 -14.70 0.53 -12.62
C GLY A 98 -14.32 -0.30 -13.86
N LYS A 99 -13.90 -1.54 -13.71
CA LYS A 99 -13.50 -2.43 -14.83
C LYS A 99 -14.35 -3.68 -14.94
N ARG A 100 -14.49 -4.41 -13.87
CA ARG A 100 -15.27 -5.66 -13.81
C ARG A 100 -16.04 -5.74 -12.52
N SER A 101 -17.25 -6.24 -12.61
CA SER A 101 -18.11 -6.54 -11.47
C SER A 101 -18.79 -7.88 -11.69
N ILE A 102 -19.12 -8.55 -10.61
CA ILE A 102 -19.90 -9.80 -10.60
C ILE A 102 -21.09 -9.60 -9.66
N ARG A 103 -22.28 -9.94 -10.14
CA ARG A 103 -23.50 -9.92 -9.31
C ARG A 103 -23.83 -11.32 -8.81
N TYR A 104 -23.75 -12.30 -9.68
CA TYR A 104 -23.93 -13.71 -9.38
C TYR A 104 -22.83 -14.50 -10.06
N GLY A 105 -22.29 -15.50 -9.39
CA GLY A 105 -21.28 -16.35 -9.98
C GLY A 105 -20.31 -16.91 -8.95
N LYS A 106 -19.28 -17.55 -9.44
CA LYS A 106 -18.22 -18.18 -8.66
C LYS A 106 -16.89 -17.48 -8.95
N VAL A 107 -16.16 -17.14 -7.90
CA VAL A 107 -14.80 -16.65 -8.00
C VAL A 107 -13.85 -17.69 -7.43
N GLU A 108 -12.90 -18.13 -8.22
CA GLU A 108 -11.86 -19.06 -7.81
C GLU A 108 -10.49 -18.37 -7.90
N VAL A 109 -9.72 -18.47 -6.84
CA VAL A 109 -8.36 -17.93 -6.77
C VAL A 109 -7.42 -19.01 -6.28
N ARG A 110 -6.35 -19.24 -7.03
CA ARG A 110 -5.21 -20.02 -6.57
C ARG A 110 -4.12 -19.07 -6.08
N ALA A 111 -3.87 -19.08 -4.78
CA ALA A 111 -2.95 -18.13 -4.19
C ALA A 111 -2.00 -18.80 -3.18
N LYS A 112 -0.77 -18.31 -3.14
CA LYS A 112 0.16 -18.55 -2.05
C LYS A 112 0.03 -17.39 -1.07
N LEU A 113 -0.46 -17.67 0.13
CA LEU A 113 -0.63 -16.68 1.17
C LEU A 113 0.69 -16.43 1.93
N PRO A 114 0.88 -15.22 2.46
CA PRO A 114 2.01 -14.95 3.34
C PRO A 114 1.90 -15.79 4.62
N ARG A 115 3.04 -16.09 5.19
CA ARG A 115 3.10 -16.65 6.54
C ARG A 115 3.10 -15.48 7.51
N GLY A 116 2.07 -15.38 8.31
CA GLY A 116 1.93 -14.40 9.38
C GLY A 116 2.68 -14.77 10.63
#